data_3d9a6fb1f2e0ced68d8de6a6ab0c1f33
#
_entry.id   3d9a6fb1f2e0ced68d8de6a6ab0c1f33
#
_cell.length_a   1.000
_cell.length_b   1.000
_cell.length_c   1.000
_cell.angle_alpha   90.00
_cell.angle_beta   90.00
_cell.angle_gamma   90.00
#
_symmetry.space_group_name_H-M   'P 1'
#
loop_
_entity.id
_entity.type
_entity.pdbx_description
1 polymer ?
#
loop_
_entity_poly.entity_id
_entity_poly.type
_entity_poly.pdbx_seq_one_letter_code
_entity_poly.pdbx_strand_id
1 'polypeptide(L)'
;MKKILFSAIALAVSLAGYAQWKPAGDKIKTTWAEQIDPNNVLPEYPRPIMERKEWKNLNGLWEYAIRPTGTQQPADMDGQILVPFAVESSLSGVMKTLGKENELWYSREFTVPSSWKGKNILLHFGAVDWQADVWV
;
A
#
# COMPACT_ATOMS: atom_id res chain seq x y z
N MET A 1 -25.91 -39.07 41.38
CA MET A 1 -24.61 -38.84 40.67
C MET A 1 -24.89 -37.98 39.44
N LYS A 2 -24.60 -36.68 39.50
CA LYS A 2 -24.81 -35.73 38.40
C LYS A 2 -23.56 -35.68 37.54
N LYS A 3 -23.67 -36.07 36.27
CA LYS A 3 -22.57 -35.95 35.30
C LYS A 3 -22.55 -34.51 34.78
N ILE A 4 -21.50 -33.76 35.09
CA ILE A 4 -21.24 -32.44 34.55
C ILE A 4 -20.53 -32.64 33.21
N LEU A 5 -21.20 -32.25 32.11
CA LEU A 5 -20.63 -32.23 30.77
C LEU A 5 -19.90 -30.90 30.56
N PHE A 6 -18.58 -30.93 30.56
CA PHE A 6 -17.77 -29.75 30.16
C PHE A 6 -17.76 -29.67 28.63
N SER A 7 -18.53 -28.74 28.08
CA SER A 7 -18.40 -28.33 26.66
C SER A 7 -17.20 -27.35 26.54
N ALA A 8 -16.12 -27.85 26.02
CA ALA A 8 -14.99 -27.00 25.59
C ALA A 8 -15.37 -26.32 24.28
N ILE A 9 -15.73 -25.05 24.33
CA ILE A 9 -15.88 -24.21 23.13
C ILE A 9 -14.46 -23.82 22.69
N ALA A 10 -13.94 -24.46 21.66
CA ALA A 10 -12.72 -24.05 21.00
C ALA A 10 -13.02 -22.79 20.17
N LEU A 11 -12.61 -21.63 20.68
CA LEU A 11 -12.66 -20.35 19.96
C LEU A 11 -11.55 -20.39 18.89
N ALA A 12 -11.89 -20.78 17.66
CA ALA A 12 -10.99 -20.66 16.52
C ALA A 12 -10.85 -19.19 16.15
N VAL A 13 -9.83 -18.54 16.68
CA VAL A 13 -9.41 -17.22 16.20
C VAL A 13 -8.77 -17.44 14.84
N SER A 14 -9.51 -17.19 13.77
CA SER A 14 -8.97 -17.09 12.43
C SER A 14 -8.08 -15.85 12.37
N LEU A 15 -6.79 -16.03 12.62
CA LEU A 15 -5.77 -15.07 12.25
C LEU A 15 -5.78 -15.03 10.71
N ALA A 16 -6.48 -14.07 10.14
CA ALA A 16 -6.27 -13.68 8.76
C ALA A 16 -4.84 -13.15 8.70
N GLY A 17 -3.90 -14.05 8.46
CA GLY A 17 -2.50 -13.70 8.23
C GLY A 17 -2.46 -12.90 6.93
N TYR A 18 -2.32 -11.59 7.02
CA TYR A 18 -1.92 -10.80 5.87
C TYR A 18 -0.59 -11.39 5.42
N ALA A 19 -0.55 -11.89 4.20
CA ALA A 19 0.69 -12.42 3.64
C ALA A 19 1.73 -11.31 3.70
N GLN A 20 2.83 -11.56 4.42
CA GLN A 20 3.92 -10.60 4.53
C GLN A 20 4.38 -10.23 3.12
N TRP A 21 4.44 -8.91 2.83
CA TRP A 21 4.91 -8.44 1.53
C TRP A 21 6.28 -9.01 1.21
N LYS A 22 6.48 -9.35 -0.04
CA LYS A 22 7.77 -9.75 -0.62
C LYS A 22 7.86 -9.28 -2.07
N PRO A 23 9.05 -9.02 -2.59
CA PRO A 23 9.25 -8.76 -4.01
C PRO A 23 8.68 -9.89 -4.86
N ALA A 24 7.99 -9.53 -5.95
CA ALA A 24 7.41 -10.51 -6.87
C ALA A 24 8.49 -11.08 -7.82
N GLY A 25 8.26 -12.33 -8.27
CA GLY A 25 9.13 -13.02 -9.22
C GLY A 25 10.50 -13.40 -8.65
N ASP A 26 11.36 -13.88 -9.56
CA ASP A 26 12.70 -14.42 -9.30
C ASP A 26 13.83 -13.56 -9.90
N LYS A 27 13.55 -12.32 -10.25
CA LYS A 27 14.54 -11.40 -10.85
C LYS A 27 15.72 -11.17 -9.92
N ILE A 28 16.90 -11.01 -10.52
CA ILE A 28 18.12 -10.60 -9.82
C ILE A 28 17.85 -9.26 -9.13
N LYS A 29 18.21 -9.18 -7.87
CA LYS A 29 18.03 -7.99 -7.02
C LYS A 29 19.37 -7.35 -6.72
N THR A 30 19.37 -6.07 -6.54
CA THR A 30 20.49 -5.33 -5.96
C THR A 30 20.46 -5.48 -4.45
N THR A 31 21.59 -5.22 -3.80
CA THR A 31 21.68 -5.20 -2.32
C THR A 31 20.69 -4.21 -1.69
N TRP A 32 20.42 -3.09 -2.34
CA TRP A 32 19.41 -2.11 -1.88
C TRP A 32 17.99 -2.67 -1.97
N ALA A 33 17.68 -3.41 -3.03
CA ALA A 33 16.38 -4.06 -3.18
C ALA A 33 16.14 -5.13 -2.10
N GLU A 34 17.19 -5.79 -1.64
CA GLU A 34 17.11 -6.79 -0.56
C GLU A 34 16.91 -6.16 0.83
N GLN A 35 17.25 -4.87 0.97
CA GLN A 35 17.14 -4.11 2.22
C GLN A 35 15.84 -3.34 2.36
N ILE A 36 14.91 -3.43 1.40
CA ILE A 36 13.64 -2.71 1.45
C ILE A 36 12.79 -3.20 2.63
N ASP A 37 12.45 -2.26 3.51
CA ASP A 37 11.46 -2.47 4.56
C ASP A 37 10.12 -1.87 4.11
N PRO A 38 9.07 -2.67 3.93
CA PRO A 38 7.76 -2.17 3.49
C PRO A 38 7.09 -1.22 4.48
N ASN A 39 7.54 -1.21 5.74
CA ASN A 39 7.04 -0.29 6.77
C ASN A 39 7.80 1.04 6.80
N ASN A 40 8.95 1.13 6.13
CA ASN A 40 9.80 2.32 6.12
C ASN A 40 10.46 2.52 4.75
N VAL A 41 9.62 2.64 3.72
CA VAL A 41 10.06 2.72 2.31
C VAL A 41 10.48 4.14 1.98
N LEU A 42 11.75 4.33 1.61
CA LEU A 42 12.32 5.62 1.18
C LEU A 42 11.85 6.76 2.11
N PRO A 43 12.23 6.72 3.39
CA PRO A 43 11.69 7.65 4.39
C PRO A 43 12.23 9.08 4.25
N GLU A 44 13.24 9.28 3.42
CA GLU A 44 13.90 10.57 3.25
C GLU A 44 12.94 11.59 2.66
N TYR A 45 13.07 12.84 3.12
CA TYR A 45 12.32 13.93 2.52
C TYR A 45 12.75 14.11 1.05
N PRO A 46 11.82 14.13 0.08
CA PRO A 46 12.17 14.05 -1.35
C PRO A 46 12.88 15.30 -1.90
N ARG A 47 12.89 16.40 -1.15
CA ARG A 47 13.52 17.66 -1.54
C ARG A 47 14.35 18.21 -0.39
N PRO A 48 15.55 17.71 -0.15
CA PRO A 48 16.35 18.01 1.06
C PRO A 48 16.69 19.49 1.24
N ILE A 49 16.76 20.28 0.16
CA ILE A 49 17.01 21.73 0.25
C ILE A 49 15.74 22.54 0.62
N MET A 50 14.57 21.92 0.65
CA MET A 50 13.28 22.55 0.97
C MET A 50 12.51 21.73 2.00
N GLU A 51 13.20 21.10 2.90
CA GLU A 51 12.61 20.22 3.93
C GLU A 51 11.58 20.96 4.78
N ARG A 52 10.47 20.28 5.04
CA ARG A 52 9.40 20.75 5.94
C ARG A 52 9.38 19.91 7.19
N LYS A 53 9.28 20.54 8.34
CA LYS A 53 9.20 19.85 9.64
C LYS A 53 7.90 19.05 9.79
N GLU A 54 6.81 19.57 9.23
CA GLU A 54 5.51 18.92 9.24
C GLU A 54 5.32 18.15 7.94
N TRP A 55 5.70 16.91 7.96
CA TRP A 55 5.72 15.99 6.83
C TRP A 55 5.30 14.60 7.26
N LYS A 56 4.50 13.95 6.45
CA LYS A 56 4.13 12.54 6.63
C LYS A 56 4.35 11.82 5.31
N ASN A 57 5.26 10.86 5.32
CA ASN A 57 5.48 9.98 4.19
C ASN A 57 4.31 8.99 4.08
N LEU A 58 3.73 8.86 2.90
CA LEU A 58 2.68 7.89 2.58
C LEU A 58 3.20 6.71 1.74
N ASN A 59 4.50 6.59 1.52
CA ASN A 59 5.06 5.37 0.94
C ASN A 59 4.76 4.17 1.84
N GLY A 60 4.80 2.99 1.26
CA GLY A 60 4.51 1.74 1.95
C GLY A 60 3.42 0.95 1.25
N LEU A 61 2.77 0.05 1.97
CA LEU A 61 1.74 -0.82 1.40
C LEU A 61 0.44 -0.04 1.18
N TRP A 62 -0.07 -0.11 -0.04
CA TRP A 62 -1.38 0.37 -0.47
C TRP A 62 -2.20 -0.80 -1.00
N GLU A 63 -3.50 -0.72 -0.95
CA GLU A 63 -4.35 -1.62 -1.72
C GLU A 63 -4.35 -1.19 -3.19
N TYR A 64 -4.43 -2.16 -4.10
CA TYR A 64 -4.51 -1.88 -5.53
C TYR A 64 -5.54 -2.76 -6.22
N ALA A 65 -6.04 -2.27 -7.36
CA ALA A 65 -6.82 -3.07 -8.30
C ALA A 65 -6.48 -2.66 -9.74
N ILE A 66 -6.43 -3.65 -10.65
CA ILE A 66 -6.29 -3.42 -12.08
C ILE A 66 -7.65 -3.66 -12.72
N ARG A 67 -8.18 -2.67 -13.44
CA ARG A 67 -9.50 -2.75 -14.09
C ARG A 67 -9.41 -2.21 -15.50
N PRO A 68 -10.31 -2.62 -16.41
CA PRO A 68 -10.43 -2.00 -17.73
C PRO A 68 -10.69 -0.50 -17.62
N THR A 69 -10.10 0.28 -18.51
CA THR A 69 -10.25 1.75 -18.54
C THR A 69 -11.74 2.15 -18.63
N GLY A 70 -12.11 3.13 -17.82
CA GLY A 70 -13.49 3.63 -17.73
C GLY A 70 -14.39 2.80 -16.79
N THR A 71 -13.82 1.89 -16.01
CA THR A 71 -14.56 1.15 -14.98
C THR A 71 -14.83 2.08 -13.78
N GLN A 72 -15.97 1.88 -13.14
CA GLN A 72 -16.25 2.56 -11.86
C GLN A 72 -15.31 2.07 -10.77
N GLN A 73 -15.18 2.86 -9.71
CA GLN A 73 -14.37 2.49 -8.54
C GLN A 73 -14.65 1.04 -8.13
N PRO A 74 -13.62 0.19 -8.08
CA PRO A 74 -13.79 -1.22 -7.72
C PRO A 74 -14.25 -1.36 -6.27
N ALA A 75 -15.21 -2.26 -6.03
CA ALA A 75 -15.64 -2.62 -4.69
C ALA A 75 -14.61 -3.51 -3.98
N ASP A 76 -13.89 -4.32 -4.76
CA ASP A 76 -12.89 -5.26 -4.26
C ASP A 76 -11.51 -4.91 -4.80
N MET A 77 -10.50 -4.99 -3.94
CA MET A 77 -9.09 -4.81 -4.30
C MET A 77 -8.44 -6.15 -4.64
N ASP A 78 -7.45 -6.13 -5.54
CA ASP A 78 -6.74 -7.33 -5.98
C ASP A 78 -5.65 -7.77 -4.98
N GLY A 79 -5.25 -6.86 -4.09
CA GLY A 79 -4.22 -7.12 -3.08
C GLY A 79 -3.46 -5.87 -2.68
N GLN A 80 -2.22 -6.05 -2.27
CA GLN A 80 -1.34 -4.97 -1.81
C GLN A 80 -0.20 -4.72 -2.79
N ILE A 81 0.16 -3.46 -2.92
CA ILE A 81 1.28 -2.97 -3.73
C ILE A 81 2.18 -2.08 -2.88
N LEU A 82 3.49 -2.20 -3.05
CA LEU A 82 4.43 -1.36 -2.33
C LEU A 82 4.73 -0.07 -3.11
N VAL A 83 4.17 1.04 -2.66
CA VAL A 83 4.43 2.38 -3.20
C VAL A 83 5.77 2.89 -2.64
N PRO A 84 6.65 3.51 -3.46
CA PRO A 84 6.40 4.12 -4.75
C PRO A 84 6.83 3.28 -5.98
N PHE A 85 6.95 1.99 -5.84
CA PHE A 85 7.40 1.12 -6.94
C PHE A 85 6.28 0.92 -7.96
N ALA A 86 6.62 1.06 -9.25
CA ALA A 86 5.69 0.84 -10.34
C ALA A 86 5.13 -0.60 -10.33
N VAL A 87 3.88 -0.77 -10.74
CA VAL A 87 3.17 -2.06 -10.71
C VAL A 87 3.90 -3.17 -11.48
N GLU A 88 4.66 -2.81 -12.50
CA GLU A 88 5.51 -3.73 -13.28
C GLU A 88 6.80 -4.14 -12.56
N SER A 89 7.19 -3.38 -11.55
CA SER A 89 8.42 -3.63 -10.80
C SER A 89 8.27 -4.86 -9.89
N SER A 90 9.33 -5.64 -9.77
CA SER A 90 9.42 -6.70 -8.76
C SER A 90 9.22 -6.18 -7.34
N LEU A 91 9.75 -4.98 -7.04
CA LEU A 91 9.64 -4.36 -5.71
C LEU A 91 8.24 -3.85 -5.39
N SER A 92 7.36 -3.71 -6.36
CA SER A 92 5.95 -3.44 -6.07
C SER A 92 5.27 -4.60 -5.32
N GLY A 93 5.79 -5.81 -5.45
CA GLY A 93 5.17 -7.05 -4.99
C GLY A 93 4.13 -7.61 -5.98
N VAL A 94 3.87 -6.90 -7.09
CA VAL A 94 2.82 -7.25 -8.08
C VAL A 94 3.43 -7.77 -9.37
N MET A 95 4.36 -7.02 -9.97
CA MET A 95 5.08 -7.36 -11.21
C MET A 95 4.13 -7.73 -12.37
N LYS A 96 3.09 -6.92 -12.59
CA LYS A 96 2.12 -7.09 -13.69
C LYS A 96 2.23 -5.92 -14.66
N THR A 97 2.22 -6.20 -15.95
CA THR A 97 2.12 -5.16 -16.97
C THR A 97 0.70 -4.62 -17.00
N LEU A 98 0.53 -3.30 -16.83
CA LEU A 98 -0.79 -2.67 -16.81
C LEU A 98 -1.44 -2.72 -18.20
N GLY A 99 -0.68 -2.38 -19.26
CA GLY A 99 -1.20 -2.24 -20.63
C GLY A 99 -2.09 -0.99 -20.79
N LYS A 100 -2.35 -0.62 -22.03
CA LYS A 100 -3.12 0.59 -22.38
C LYS A 100 -4.64 0.45 -22.19
N GLU A 101 -5.12 -0.77 -22.02
CA GLU A 101 -6.56 -1.08 -21.90
C GLU A 101 -7.03 -1.05 -20.45
N ASN A 102 -6.11 -0.85 -19.50
CA ASN A 102 -6.41 -0.91 -18.07
C ASN A 102 -6.01 0.38 -17.38
N GLU A 103 -6.64 0.60 -16.24
CA GLU A 103 -6.31 1.61 -15.25
C GLU A 103 -5.96 0.94 -13.92
N LEU A 104 -5.12 1.61 -13.16
CA LEU A 104 -4.63 1.14 -11.88
C LEU A 104 -5.24 1.98 -10.78
N TRP A 105 -5.98 1.32 -9.89
CA TRP A 105 -6.59 1.91 -8.72
C TRP A 105 -5.69 1.70 -7.51
N TYR A 106 -5.57 2.74 -6.70
CA TYR A 106 -4.86 2.70 -5.43
C TYR A 106 -5.77 3.17 -4.30
N SER A 107 -5.70 2.51 -3.16
CA SER A 107 -6.40 2.94 -1.96
C SER A 107 -5.49 2.87 -0.74
N ARG A 108 -5.55 3.89 0.12
CA ARG A 108 -4.85 3.89 1.39
C ARG A 108 -5.56 4.74 2.42
N GLU A 109 -5.73 4.20 3.60
CA GLU A 109 -6.14 4.96 4.77
C GLU A 109 -4.93 5.55 5.49
N PHE A 110 -5.06 6.77 5.95
CA PHE A 110 -4.06 7.41 6.80
C PHE A 110 -4.70 8.39 7.76
N THR A 111 -4.05 8.58 8.91
CA THR A 111 -4.49 9.56 9.92
C THR A 111 -3.67 10.83 9.79
N VAL A 112 -4.35 11.96 9.71
CA VAL A 112 -3.71 13.28 9.80
C VAL A 112 -3.36 13.53 11.27
N PRO A 113 -2.10 13.93 11.58
CA PRO A 113 -1.71 14.26 12.95
C PRO A 113 -2.61 15.35 13.56
N SER A 114 -3.03 15.16 14.79
CA SER A 114 -3.89 16.12 15.51
C SER A 114 -3.25 17.52 15.65
N SER A 115 -1.91 17.57 15.68
CA SER A 115 -1.13 18.82 15.69
C SER A 115 -1.29 19.66 14.41
N TRP A 116 -1.86 19.09 13.34
CA TRP A 116 -2.12 19.79 12.09
C TRP A 116 -3.54 20.37 12.01
N LYS A 117 -4.33 20.23 13.05
CA LYS A 117 -5.70 20.78 13.08
C LYS A 117 -5.68 22.29 12.83
N GLY A 118 -6.50 22.72 11.87
CA GLY A 118 -6.62 24.13 11.47
C GLY A 118 -5.54 24.59 10.47
N LYS A 119 -4.68 23.69 9.99
CA LYS A 119 -3.69 23.99 8.94
C LYS A 119 -4.22 23.54 7.56
N ASN A 120 -3.70 24.15 6.50
CA ASN A 120 -3.88 23.66 5.15
C ASN A 120 -3.01 22.43 4.94
N ILE A 121 -3.61 21.33 4.56
CA ILE A 121 -2.92 20.06 4.30
C ILE A 121 -2.80 19.90 2.79
N LEU A 122 -1.59 19.66 2.33
CA LEU A 122 -1.31 19.43 0.92
C LEU A 122 -0.92 17.96 0.73
N LEU A 123 -1.55 17.32 -0.24
CA LEU A 123 -1.17 15.99 -0.71
C LEU A 123 -0.24 16.16 -1.92
N HIS A 124 0.97 15.63 -1.81
CA HIS A 124 1.98 15.74 -2.86
C HIS A 124 2.20 14.38 -3.52
N PHE A 125 2.14 14.36 -4.85
CA PHE A 125 2.55 13.25 -5.67
C PHE A 125 3.90 13.56 -6.29
N GLY A 126 4.90 12.71 -6.09
CA GLY A 126 6.23 12.87 -6.68
C GLY A 126 6.22 12.64 -8.19
N ALA A 127 5.52 11.59 -8.61
CA ALA A 127 5.30 11.27 -10.00
C ALA A 127 4.04 10.40 -10.13
N VAL A 128 3.21 10.73 -11.10
CA VAL A 128 2.06 9.90 -11.53
C VAL A 128 2.02 10.00 -13.04
N ASP A 129 2.08 8.88 -13.72
CA ASP A 129 2.04 8.79 -15.18
C ASP A 129 0.58 8.68 -15.61
N TRP A 130 0.24 9.36 -16.53
CA TRP A 130 0.27 10.71 -17.11
C TRP A 130 -1.06 11.39 -16.82
N GLN A 131 -2.06 10.63 -16.40
CA GLN A 131 -3.37 11.07 -15.95
C GLN A 131 -3.70 10.40 -14.63
N ALA A 132 -4.17 11.17 -13.66
CA ALA A 132 -4.64 10.65 -12.38
C ALA A 132 -5.88 11.41 -11.91
N ASP A 133 -6.85 10.67 -11.41
CA ASP A 133 -7.98 11.20 -10.67
C ASP A 133 -7.78 10.85 -9.18
N VAL A 134 -8.01 11.83 -8.29
CA VAL A 134 -7.73 11.67 -6.85
C VAL A 134 -8.98 12.01 -6.06
N TRP A 135 -9.35 11.13 -5.15
CA TRP A 135 -10.44 11.32 -4.20
C TRP A 135 -9.90 11.30 -2.76
N VAL A 136 -10.43 12.19 -1.90
CA VAL A 136 -10.07 12.28 -0.47
C VAL A 136 -11.35 12.38 0.37
#